data_7482ba2851c811b5b79053aac5265b5a
#
_entry.id   7482ba2851c811b5b79053aac5265b5a
#
_cell.length_a   1.000
_cell.length_b   1.000
_cell.length_c   1.000
_cell.angle_alpha   90.00
_cell.angle_beta   90.00
_cell.angle_gamma   90.00
#
_symmetry.space_group_name_H-M   'P 1'
#
loop_
_entity.id
_entity.type
_entity.pdbx_description
1 polymer ?
#
loop_
_entity_poly.entity_id
_entity_poly.type
_entity_poly.pdbx_seq_one_letter_code
_entity_poly.pdbx_strand_id
1 'polypeptide(L)'
;TPLTSITILFAAFLVSAAPFAQAQTVTINGRDDGYRGIWYMNQPSGDEYVYKYSGGLGTYCAKHIPFAWYSQETNRTYFCYGGTDVNNSTLFHMVSYFDHTTGRVAKPTCVLDKRTDDAHDNPVINLDDQGYVWIFSSSHGTARPSYISRSVRPYDIDQFQLMWSGNFSYPQPMYYPGKGFLFIHTWYVAGRGNYMMTSNPEGTVWTQRRELAYFEDGHYQISGVWNGMKTGIAFNMHPAGKGLNYRTNIYYMESDDFGATWRTVGGTILDIPLKSKTNPALVYEYESWPRNVYIKDTRFDSQGHPLILFVLSKGY
;
A
#
# COMPACT_ATOMS: atom_id res chain seq x y z
N THR A 1 -38.45 -70.83 11.19
CA THR A 1 -38.13 -69.47 10.80
C THR A 1 -36.87 -69.01 11.50
N PRO A 2 -35.73 -68.75 10.81
CA PRO A 2 -34.51 -68.30 11.46
C PRO A 2 -34.51 -66.79 11.60
N LEU A 3 -34.13 -66.30 12.80
CA LEU A 3 -33.84 -64.91 13.09
C LEU A 3 -32.48 -64.58 12.50
N THR A 4 -32.46 -63.56 11.59
CA THR A 4 -31.23 -62.93 11.07
C THR A 4 -30.79 -61.81 12.00
N SER A 5 -29.61 -61.99 12.62
CA SER A 5 -28.95 -60.96 13.42
C SER A 5 -28.32 -59.92 12.50
N ILE A 6 -28.68 -58.66 12.65
CA ILE A 6 -28.06 -57.54 11.97
C ILE A 6 -26.94 -57.01 12.87
N THR A 7 -25.69 -57.14 12.44
CA THR A 7 -24.53 -56.56 13.11
C THR A 7 -24.33 -55.12 12.54
N ILE A 8 -24.51 -54.10 13.37
CA ILE A 8 -24.22 -52.72 13.03
C ILE A 8 -22.76 -52.42 13.36
N LEU A 9 -21.97 -52.19 12.34
CA LEU A 9 -20.57 -51.77 12.47
C LEU A 9 -20.53 -50.22 12.66
N PHE A 10 -20.14 -49.77 13.83
CA PHE A 10 -19.83 -48.35 14.05
C PHE A 10 -18.39 -48.08 13.61
N ALA A 11 -18.22 -47.33 12.51
CA ALA A 11 -16.93 -46.79 12.12
C ALA A 11 -16.66 -45.48 12.89
N ALA A 12 -15.74 -45.54 13.84
CA ALA A 12 -15.27 -44.35 14.52
C ALA A 12 -14.32 -43.57 13.59
N PHE A 13 -14.73 -42.40 13.10
CA PHE A 13 -13.84 -41.48 12.41
C PHE A 13 -12.97 -40.78 13.45
N LEU A 14 -11.71 -41.17 13.54
CA LEU A 14 -10.68 -40.40 14.24
C LEU A 14 -10.36 -39.16 13.37
N VAL A 15 -10.92 -38.01 13.73
CA VAL A 15 -10.48 -36.73 13.20
C VAL A 15 -9.15 -36.40 13.88
N SER A 16 -8.04 -36.64 13.19
CA SER A 16 -6.74 -36.14 13.62
C SER A 16 -6.74 -34.61 13.50
N ALA A 17 -6.80 -33.92 14.64
CA ALA A 17 -6.52 -32.48 14.69
C ALA A 17 -5.05 -32.30 14.29
N ALA A 18 -4.81 -31.75 13.09
CA ALA A 18 -3.49 -31.28 12.71
C ALA A 18 -3.04 -30.24 13.73
N PRO A 19 -1.80 -30.28 14.23
CA PRO A 19 -1.31 -29.25 15.14
C PRO A 19 -1.41 -27.91 14.43
N PHE A 20 -2.08 -26.94 15.06
CA PHE A 20 -2.04 -25.56 14.61
C PHE A 20 -0.57 -25.16 14.57
N ALA A 21 -0.03 -24.96 13.36
CA ALA A 21 1.28 -24.38 13.22
C ALA A 21 1.24 -23.03 13.95
N GLN A 22 2.05 -22.89 14.98
CA GLN A 22 2.18 -21.67 15.76
C GLN A 22 2.57 -20.58 14.76
N ALA A 23 1.67 -19.64 14.49
CA ALA A 23 1.90 -18.56 13.54
C ALA A 23 3.17 -17.84 14.00
N GLN A 24 4.20 -17.83 13.16
CA GLN A 24 5.46 -17.16 13.46
C GLN A 24 5.15 -15.70 13.74
N THR A 25 5.48 -15.23 14.94
CA THR A 25 5.22 -13.84 15.34
C THR A 25 6.08 -12.93 14.46
N VAL A 26 5.45 -12.23 13.51
CA VAL A 26 6.12 -11.31 12.59
C VAL A 26 6.40 -9.98 13.27
N THR A 27 5.50 -9.57 14.17
CA THR A 27 5.59 -8.29 14.88
C THR A 27 6.53 -8.37 16.08
N ILE A 28 7.37 -7.37 16.26
CA ILE A 28 8.32 -7.23 17.39
C ILE A 28 7.62 -6.60 18.59
N ASN A 29 6.79 -5.58 18.38
CA ASN A 29 6.03 -4.83 19.39
C ASN A 29 6.94 -4.25 20.51
N GLY A 30 8.15 -3.85 20.18
CA GLY A 30 9.09 -3.28 21.11
C GLY A 30 8.94 -1.76 21.22
N ARG A 31 8.62 -1.24 22.41
CA ARG A 31 8.69 0.21 22.66
C ARG A 31 10.15 0.65 22.66
N ASP A 32 10.43 1.79 22.05
CA ASP A 32 11.77 2.35 21.97
C ASP A 32 11.91 3.59 22.86
N ASP A 33 13.07 3.81 23.42
CA ASP A 33 13.34 4.98 24.26
C ASP A 33 13.61 6.26 23.47
N GLY A 34 13.75 6.15 22.17
CA GLY A 34 13.96 7.26 21.25
C GLY A 34 13.64 6.87 19.82
N TYR A 35 13.85 7.80 18.93
CA TYR A 35 13.79 7.53 17.50
C TYR A 35 15.11 6.88 17.11
N ARG A 36 15.09 5.64 16.63
CA ARG A 36 16.26 4.88 16.16
C ARG A 36 16.90 5.51 14.93
N GLY A 37 16.87 6.79 14.84
CA GLY A 37 17.25 7.47 13.64
C GLY A 37 16.15 7.33 12.56
N ILE A 38 16.38 8.04 11.52
CA ILE A 38 15.53 8.01 10.35
C ILE A 38 16.30 7.27 9.29
N TRP A 39 15.73 6.18 8.80
CA TRP A 39 16.34 5.45 7.70
C TRP A 39 16.61 6.41 6.54
N TYR A 40 17.84 6.43 6.07
CA TYR A 40 18.27 7.29 4.98
C TYR A 40 19.03 6.46 3.94
N MET A 41 18.57 6.52 2.72
CA MET A 41 19.20 5.83 1.60
C MET A 41 19.48 6.81 0.47
N ASN A 42 20.76 6.92 0.09
CA ASN A 42 21.19 7.58 -1.13
C ASN A 42 21.53 6.53 -2.18
N GLN A 43 20.74 6.46 -3.23
CA GLN A 43 21.03 5.57 -4.36
C GLN A 43 21.76 6.36 -5.47
N PRO A 44 22.99 5.97 -5.84
CA PRO A 44 23.70 6.60 -6.97
C PRO A 44 22.89 6.50 -8.26
N SER A 45 22.81 7.59 -8.99
CA SER A 45 22.13 7.62 -10.30
C SER A 45 23.01 7.18 -11.45
N GLY A 46 24.33 7.31 -11.30
CA GLY A 46 25.29 7.02 -12.36
C GLY A 46 25.39 8.12 -13.43
N ASP A 47 24.88 9.31 -13.13
CA ASP A 47 24.91 10.51 -13.99
C ASP A 47 25.36 11.75 -13.21
N GLU A 48 25.21 12.95 -13.79
CA GLU A 48 25.62 14.22 -13.20
C GLU A 48 24.86 14.59 -11.93
N TYR A 49 23.74 13.97 -11.64
CA TYR A 49 22.93 14.22 -10.44
C TYR A 49 23.43 13.49 -9.19
N VAL A 50 24.41 12.62 -9.32
CA VAL A 50 25.07 11.87 -8.23
C VAL A 50 24.14 10.91 -7.51
N TYR A 51 22.97 11.39 -7.07
CA TYR A 51 21.98 10.58 -6.33
C TYR A 51 20.61 10.61 -7.01
N LYS A 52 20.09 9.45 -7.30
CA LYS A 52 18.75 9.26 -7.89
C LYS A 52 17.63 9.41 -6.87
N TYR A 53 17.88 8.95 -5.68
CA TYR A 53 16.98 9.03 -4.55
C TYR A 53 17.72 9.58 -3.35
N SER A 54 17.28 10.71 -2.85
CA SER A 54 17.64 11.20 -1.54
C SER A 54 16.38 11.12 -0.69
N GLY A 55 16.28 10.10 0.13
CA GLY A 55 15.12 9.92 0.98
C GLY A 55 15.49 10.26 2.41
N GLY A 56 15.14 11.44 2.90
CA GLY A 56 15.04 11.65 4.33
C GLY A 56 13.85 10.88 4.90
N LEU A 57 13.85 10.59 6.19
CA LEU A 57 12.76 9.98 6.94
C LEU A 57 12.49 8.50 6.59
N GLY A 58 13.37 7.83 5.86
CA GLY A 58 13.15 6.45 5.43
C GLY A 58 11.90 6.30 4.57
N THR A 59 11.48 7.36 3.91
CA THR A 59 10.34 7.35 3.03
C THR A 59 10.83 7.33 1.58
N TYR A 60 10.40 6.35 0.85
CA TYR A 60 10.66 6.26 -0.56
C TYR A 60 9.44 6.74 -1.33
N CYS A 61 9.52 8.00 -1.78
CA CYS A 61 8.64 8.65 -2.73
C CYS A 61 7.11 8.70 -2.45
N ALA A 62 6.45 9.51 -3.26
CA ALA A 62 5.02 9.85 -3.23
C ALA A 62 4.05 8.68 -3.47
N LYS A 63 4.53 7.44 -3.57
CA LYS A 63 3.71 6.26 -3.87
C LYS A 63 3.39 5.41 -2.67
N HIS A 64 4.07 5.66 -1.56
CA HIS A 64 3.74 5.10 -0.25
C HIS A 64 2.92 6.15 0.48
N ILE A 65 1.63 6.02 0.50
CA ILE A 65 0.71 6.96 1.14
C ILE A 65 -0.47 6.22 1.79
N PRO A 66 -0.95 6.76 2.95
CA PRO A 66 -0.42 7.87 3.72
C PRO A 66 0.70 7.47 4.69
N PHE A 67 1.54 8.44 5.11
CA PHE A 67 2.52 8.26 6.18
C PHE A 67 2.01 8.74 7.53
N ALA A 68 0.98 9.56 7.54
CA ALA A 68 0.38 10.11 8.74
C ALA A 68 -1.14 10.20 8.58
N TRP A 69 -1.84 10.05 9.70
CA TRP A 69 -3.29 10.11 9.77
C TRP A 69 -3.72 10.86 11.03
N TYR A 70 -4.48 11.95 10.86
CA TYR A 70 -5.05 12.68 11.98
C TYR A 70 -6.34 12.04 12.45
N SER A 71 -6.44 11.79 13.75
CA SER A 71 -7.66 11.35 14.44
C SER A 71 -8.25 12.53 15.21
N GLN A 72 -9.42 12.96 14.81
CA GLN A 72 -10.17 13.99 15.53
C GLN A 72 -10.61 13.50 16.91
N GLU A 73 -10.95 12.22 17.02
CA GLU A 73 -11.42 11.59 18.28
C GLU A 73 -10.39 11.70 19.39
N THR A 74 -9.11 11.49 19.08
CA THR A 74 -8.03 11.55 20.08
C THR A 74 -7.22 12.83 20.02
N ASN A 75 -7.49 13.72 19.07
CA ASN A 75 -6.69 14.90 18.76
C ASN A 75 -5.20 14.55 18.58
N ARG A 76 -4.93 13.48 17.81
CA ARG A 76 -3.57 12.96 17.56
C ARG A 76 -3.34 12.75 16.08
N THR A 77 -2.12 13.03 15.64
CA THR A 77 -1.63 12.60 14.33
C THR A 77 -0.76 11.37 14.51
N TYR A 78 -1.28 10.20 14.12
CA TYR A 78 -0.53 8.96 14.05
C TYR A 78 0.34 8.98 12.80
N PHE A 79 1.57 8.47 12.90
CA PHE A 79 2.49 8.41 11.77
C PHE A 79 3.39 7.18 11.83
N CYS A 80 3.83 6.73 10.67
CA CYS A 80 4.82 5.67 10.54
C CYS A 80 6.06 6.18 9.80
N TYR A 81 7.18 5.51 10.01
CA TYR A 81 8.45 5.84 9.37
C TYR A 81 9.39 4.62 9.36
N GLY A 82 10.44 4.71 8.54
CA GLY A 82 11.54 3.76 8.59
C GLY A 82 12.52 4.13 9.69
N GLY A 83 12.75 3.23 10.64
CA GLY A 83 13.87 3.28 11.56
C GLY A 83 15.01 2.38 11.09
N THR A 84 16.11 2.37 11.80
CA THR A 84 17.26 1.52 11.49
C THR A 84 18.00 1.08 12.75
N ASP A 85 18.83 0.05 12.61
CA ASP A 85 19.78 -0.34 13.65
C ASP A 85 21.00 0.61 13.70
N VAL A 86 21.86 0.40 14.67
CA VAL A 86 23.07 1.23 14.87
C VAL A 86 24.05 1.17 13.69
N ASN A 87 23.98 0.12 12.90
CA ASN A 87 24.86 -0.09 11.74
C ASN A 87 24.21 0.40 10.43
N ASN A 88 22.98 0.91 10.49
CA ASN A 88 22.19 1.32 9.34
C ASN A 88 22.05 0.17 8.31
N SER A 89 21.86 -1.05 8.79
CA SER A 89 21.88 -2.27 7.98
C SER A 89 20.50 -2.86 7.72
N THR A 90 19.49 -2.44 8.46
CA THR A 90 18.13 -2.95 8.33
C THR A 90 17.08 -1.87 8.51
N LEU A 91 15.94 -2.05 7.85
CA LEU A 91 14.80 -1.15 7.92
C LEU A 91 13.80 -1.67 8.95
N PHE A 92 13.62 -0.91 10.03
CA PHE A 92 12.54 -1.13 10.99
C PHE A 92 11.29 -0.33 10.61
N HIS A 93 10.12 -0.94 10.75
CA HIS A 93 8.86 -0.22 10.64
C HIS A 93 8.49 0.32 12.02
N MET A 94 8.51 1.64 12.12
CA MET A 94 8.25 2.38 13.34
C MET A 94 6.90 3.08 13.25
N VAL A 95 6.18 3.17 14.38
CA VAL A 95 4.94 3.92 14.51
C VAL A 95 4.96 4.78 15.77
N SER A 96 4.42 5.98 15.67
CA SER A 96 4.25 6.90 16.81
C SER A 96 3.04 7.81 16.55
N TYR A 97 2.82 8.76 17.43
CA TYR A 97 1.85 9.84 17.24
C TYR A 97 2.34 11.15 17.84
N PHE A 98 1.89 12.24 17.25
CA PHE A 98 1.96 13.58 17.83
C PHE A 98 0.62 13.87 18.52
N ASP A 99 0.67 14.21 19.80
CA ASP A 99 -0.49 14.59 20.59
C ASP A 99 -0.65 16.10 20.57
N HIS A 100 -1.68 16.58 19.88
CA HIS A 100 -1.94 18.01 19.72
C HIS A 100 -2.36 18.71 21.00
N THR A 101 -2.88 17.94 21.99
CA THR A 101 -3.29 18.51 23.29
C THR A 101 -2.09 18.84 24.16
N THR A 102 -1.08 17.99 24.14
CA THR A 102 0.14 18.13 24.95
C THR A 102 1.31 18.72 24.20
N GLY A 103 1.25 18.79 22.87
CA GLY A 103 2.34 19.20 22.00
C GLY A 103 3.53 18.23 22.01
N ARG A 104 3.31 16.96 22.34
CA ARG A 104 4.36 15.95 22.50
C ARG A 104 4.24 14.81 21.50
N VAL A 105 5.38 14.24 21.17
CA VAL A 105 5.47 13.02 20.41
C VAL A 105 5.63 11.83 21.36
N ALA A 106 4.86 10.77 21.15
CA ALA A 106 4.97 9.56 21.94
C ALA A 106 6.26 8.78 21.64
N LYS A 107 6.72 7.98 22.59
CA LYS A 107 7.79 6.99 22.31
C LYS A 107 7.30 6.04 21.24
N PRO A 108 8.10 5.80 20.18
CA PRO A 108 7.66 4.96 19.08
C PRO A 108 7.65 3.48 19.44
N THR A 109 6.88 2.72 18.69
CA THR A 109 6.91 1.26 18.70
C THR A 109 7.58 0.75 17.44
N CYS A 110 8.53 -0.15 17.57
CA CYS A 110 9.05 -0.95 16.48
C CYS A 110 8.06 -2.06 16.17
N VAL A 111 7.34 -1.96 15.06
CA VAL A 111 6.34 -2.94 14.66
C VAL A 111 7.01 -4.21 14.14
N LEU A 112 7.96 -4.07 13.20
CA LEU A 112 8.70 -5.20 12.65
C LEU A 112 10.04 -4.79 12.05
N ASP A 113 10.94 -5.78 11.87
CA ASP A 113 12.16 -5.68 11.08
C ASP A 113 11.92 -6.26 9.69
N LYS A 114 12.12 -5.46 8.65
CA LYS A 114 11.97 -5.89 7.26
C LYS A 114 13.14 -6.74 6.76
N ARG A 115 14.24 -6.81 7.51
CA ARG A 115 15.47 -7.55 7.16
C ARG A 115 15.99 -7.19 5.78
N THR A 116 16.01 -5.90 5.49
CA THR A 116 16.50 -5.33 4.24
C THR A 116 16.93 -3.89 4.48
N ASP A 117 17.82 -3.41 3.64
CA ASP A 117 18.22 -2.01 3.56
C ASP A 117 17.48 -1.24 2.43
N ASP A 118 16.52 -1.88 1.77
CA ASP A 118 15.79 -1.32 0.64
C ASP A 118 14.66 -0.39 1.10
N ALA A 119 14.80 0.90 0.84
CA ALA A 119 13.79 1.91 1.18
C ALA A 119 12.44 1.75 0.46
N HIS A 120 12.35 0.91 -0.58
CA HIS A 120 11.05 0.59 -1.21
C HIS A 120 10.16 -0.26 -0.29
N ASP A 121 10.71 -0.85 0.76
CA ASP A 121 9.97 -1.66 1.72
C ASP A 121 9.32 -0.83 2.84
N ASN A 122 9.33 0.50 2.76
CA ASN A 122 8.77 1.39 3.77
C ASN A 122 7.28 1.15 4.06
N PRO A 123 6.84 1.40 5.31
CA PRO A 123 5.45 1.25 5.71
C PRO A 123 4.59 2.43 5.27
N VAL A 124 3.27 2.22 5.24
CA VAL A 124 2.26 3.27 5.30
C VAL A 124 1.27 2.98 6.41
N ILE A 125 0.53 4.00 6.85
CA ILE A 125 -0.38 3.94 8.00
C ILE A 125 -1.79 4.28 7.56
N ASN A 126 -2.79 3.72 8.24
CA ASN A 126 -4.18 4.13 8.15
C ASN A 126 -4.87 3.95 9.50
N LEU A 127 -6.00 4.61 9.70
CA LEU A 127 -6.93 4.35 10.81
C LEU A 127 -8.28 3.92 10.22
N ASP A 128 -8.90 2.94 10.85
CA ASP A 128 -10.28 2.58 10.55
C ASP A 128 -11.27 3.42 11.38
N ASP A 129 -12.58 3.22 11.14
CA ASP A 129 -13.66 3.93 11.82
C ASP A 129 -13.85 3.53 13.29
N GLN A 130 -13.19 2.47 13.73
CA GLN A 130 -13.15 2.04 15.13
C GLN A 130 -11.89 2.53 15.86
N GLY A 131 -10.99 3.22 15.14
CA GLY A 131 -9.75 3.76 15.69
C GLY A 131 -8.58 2.80 15.73
N TYR A 132 -8.67 1.63 15.12
CA TYR A 132 -7.50 0.75 15.01
C TYR A 132 -6.47 1.33 14.05
N VAL A 133 -5.21 1.26 14.45
CA VAL A 133 -4.07 1.71 13.65
C VAL A 133 -3.59 0.54 12.78
N TRP A 134 -3.53 0.79 11.47
CA TRP A 134 -3.12 -0.19 10.47
C TRP A 134 -1.78 0.17 9.86
N ILE A 135 -0.89 -0.81 9.74
CA ILE A 135 0.43 -0.66 9.11
C ILE A 135 0.51 -1.61 7.92
N PHE A 136 0.72 -1.04 6.74
CA PHE A 136 0.94 -1.78 5.50
C PHE A 136 2.43 -1.79 5.19
N SER A 137 3.06 -2.92 5.41
CA SER A 137 4.49 -3.14 5.29
C SER A 137 4.82 -3.67 3.90
N SER A 138 5.24 -2.79 3.00
CA SER A 138 5.47 -3.13 1.60
C SER A 138 6.73 -3.98 1.38
N SER A 139 6.91 -4.44 0.15
CA SER A 139 8.15 -5.04 -0.34
C SER A 139 8.49 -4.53 -1.73
N HIS A 140 9.77 -4.50 -2.06
CA HIS A 140 10.22 -4.20 -3.42
C HIS A 140 10.17 -5.47 -4.28
N GLY A 141 9.23 -5.52 -5.22
CA GLY A 141 9.02 -6.71 -6.04
C GLY A 141 8.49 -7.89 -5.23
N THR A 142 8.88 -9.11 -5.61
CA THR A 142 8.34 -10.35 -5.05
C THR A 142 9.32 -11.12 -4.17
N ALA A 143 10.54 -10.61 -3.98
CA ALA A 143 11.61 -11.33 -3.28
C ALA A 143 11.38 -11.44 -1.76
N ARG A 144 10.61 -10.53 -1.19
CA ARG A 144 10.31 -10.47 0.25
C ARG A 144 8.81 -10.41 0.50
N PRO A 145 8.32 -10.92 1.63
CA PRO A 145 6.90 -10.81 1.96
C PRO A 145 6.52 -9.36 2.35
N SER A 146 5.28 -9.01 2.06
CA SER A 146 4.59 -7.83 2.56
C SER A 146 3.61 -8.24 3.65
N TYR A 147 3.32 -7.34 4.57
CA TYR A 147 2.47 -7.61 5.72
C TYR A 147 1.46 -6.49 5.92
N ILE A 148 0.28 -6.85 6.42
CA ILE A 148 -0.69 -5.90 6.95
C ILE A 148 -0.87 -6.24 8.42
N SER A 149 -0.58 -5.28 9.30
CA SER A 149 -0.72 -5.42 10.74
C SER A 149 -1.71 -4.39 11.28
N ARG A 150 -2.43 -4.74 12.34
CA ARG A 150 -3.40 -3.87 13.01
C ARG A 150 -3.06 -3.77 14.49
N SER A 151 -3.23 -2.61 15.09
CA SER A 151 -3.12 -2.47 16.55
C SER A 151 -4.10 -3.40 17.26
N VAL A 152 -3.73 -3.89 18.45
CA VAL A 152 -4.57 -4.80 19.22
C VAL A 152 -5.75 -4.05 19.86
N ARG A 153 -5.57 -2.76 20.15
CA ARG A 153 -6.58 -1.87 20.73
C ARG A 153 -6.75 -0.61 19.87
N PRO A 154 -7.96 -0.02 19.87
CA PRO A 154 -8.18 1.28 19.21
C PRO A 154 -7.26 2.36 19.78
N TYR A 155 -6.78 3.24 18.91
CA TYR A 155 -5.96 4.42 19.25
C TYR A 155 -4.67 4.12 20.04
N ASP A 156 -4.24 2.86 20.03
CA ASP A 156 -3.09 2.36 20.76
C ASP A 156 -2.00 1.93 19.78
N ILE A 157 -0.75 2.19 20.14
CA ILE A 157 0.40 1.82 19.32
C ILE A 157 1.34 0.83 20.02
N ASP A 158 0.98 0.30 21.18
CA ASP A 158 1.87 -0.57 21.96
C ASP A 158 2.04 -1.95 21.34
N GLN A 159 0.96 -2.50 20.78
CA GLN A 159 0.96 -3.85 20.22
C GLN A 159 0.19 -3.95 18.91
N PHE A 160 0.79 -4.65 17.97
CA PHE A 160 0.22 -4.96 16.67
C PHE A 160 0.11 -6.47 16.48
N GLN A 161 -0.91 -6.89 15.74
CA GLN A 161 -1.09 -8.28 15.30
C GLN A 161 -1.08 -8.34 13.78
N LEU A 162 -0.56 -9.44 13.25
CA LEU A 162 -0.57 -9.71 11.82
C LEU A 162 -1.99 -10.05 11.36
N MET A 163 -2.49 -9.33 10.36
CA MET A 163 -3.81 -9.55 9.77
C MET A 163 -3.74 -10.24 8.41
N TRP A 164 -2.67 -9.96 7.65
CA TRP A 164 -2.50 -10.53 6.32
C TRP A 164 -1.02 -10.57 5.94
N SER A 165 -0.63 -11.57 5.15
CA SER A 165 0.69 -11.67 4.54
C SER A 165 0.59 -12.09 3.08
N GLY A 166 1.51 -11.62 2.27
CA GLY A 166 1.58 -11.91 0.86
C GLY A 166 2.64 -11.07 0.18
N ASN A 167 2.31 -10.41 -0.92
CA ASN A 167 3.24 -9.52 -1.61
C ASN A 167 2.51 -8.33 -2.23
N PHE A 168 2.99 -7.14 -1.97
CA PHE A 168 2.59 -5.90 -2.63
C PHE A 168 3.72 -4.86 -2.53
N SER A 169 3.75 -3.94 -3.48
CA SER A 169 4.66 -2.79 -3.48
C SER A 169 3.86 -1.49 -3.57
N TYR A 170 4.41 -0.39 -3.08
CA TYR A 170 3.80 0.94 -3.17
C TYR A 170 2.35 0.98 -2.68
N PRO A 171 2.11 0.69 -1.40
CA PRO A 171 0.77 0.55 -0.84
C PRO A 171 0.06 1.90 -0.71
N GLN A 172 -1.22 1.91 -1.08
CA GLN A 172 -2.12 3.05 -0.96
C GLN A 172 -3.48 2.57 -0.46
N PRO A 173 -3.58 2.24 0.83
CA PRO A 173 -4.83 1.80 1.45
C PRO A 173 -5.78 2.99 1.68
N MET A 174 -7.06 2.77 1.43
CA MET A 174 -8.14 3.73 1.67
C MET A 174 -9.24 3.03 2.44
N TYR A 175 -9.49 3.43 3.67
CA TYR A 175 -10.54 2.83 4.49
C TYR A 175 -11.88 3.50 4.23
N TYR A 176 -12.87 2.71 3.87
CA TYR A 176 -14.24 3.13 3.69
C TYR A 176 -15.06 2.72 4.92
N PRO A 177 -15.59 3.67 5.71
CA PRO A 177 -16.37 3.37 6.91
C PRO A 177 -17.49 2.36 6.64
N GLY A 178 -17.55 1.31 7.46
CA GLY A 178 -18.51 0.23 7.34
C GLY A 178 -18.32 -0.72 6.16
N LYS A 179 -17.32 -0.50 5.28
CA LYS A 179 -17.02 -1.38 4.14
C LYS A 179 -15.66 -2.08 4.22
N GLY A 180 -14.66 -1.41 4.80
CA GLY A 180 -13.28 -1.90 4.87
C GLY A 180 -12.34 -1.16 3.94
N PHE A 181 -11.23 -1.77 3.60
CA PHE A 181 -10.21 -1.17 2.74
C PHE A 181 -10.49 -1.40 1.26
N LEU A 182 -10.37 -0.34 0.47
CA LEU A 182 -9.99 -0.40 -0.92
C LEU A 182 -8.49 -0.13 -0.98
N PHE A 183 -7.72 -1.11 -1.41
CA PHE A 183 -6.27 -1.11 -1.30
C PHE A 183 -5.63 -1.16 -2.69
N ILE A 184 -5.11 -0.02 -3.15
CA ILE A 184 -4.37 0.12 -4.41
C ILE A 184 -2.90 -0.18 -4.14
N HIS A 185 -2.28 -0.96 -5.02
CA HIS A 185 -0.87 -1.29 -4.92
C HIS A 185 -0.29 -1.71 -6.27
N THR A 186 1.02 -1.68 -6.37
CA THR A 186 1.73 -2.32 -7.47
C THR A 186 1.98 -3.79 -7.14
N TRP A 187 1.74 -4.63 -8.11
CA TRP A 187 2.19 -6.02 -8.08
C TRP A 187 3.08 -6.33 -9.28
N TYR A 188 4.24 -6.92 -8.99
CA TYR A 188 5.22 -7.26 -10.00
C TYR A 188 4.93 -8.68 -10.53
N VAL A 189 4.47 -8.79 -11.78
CA VAL A 189 4.27 -10.06 -12.48
C VAL A 189 5.31 -10.17 -13.59
N ALA A 190 5.05 -9.53 -14.73
CA ALA A 190 6.01 -9.38 -15.83
C ALA A 190 6.60 -7.96 -15.84
N GLY A 191 5.98 -7.04 -15.14
CA GLY A 191 6.33 -5.65 -14.96
C GLY A 191 5.56 -5.06 -13.78
N ARG A 192 5.36 -3.73 -13.75
CA ARG A 192 4.67 -3.01 -12.66
C ARG A 192 3.20 -2.83 -12.99
N GLY A 193 2.40 -3.82 -12.64
CA GLY A 193 0.94 -3.73 -12.80
C GLY A 193 0.28 -2.91 -11.69
N ASN A 194 -0.79 -2.20 -12.04
CA ASN A 194 -1.65 -1.52 -11.10
C ASN A 194 -2.78 -2.47 -10.67
N TYR A 195 -2.86 -2.76 -9.39
CA TYR A 195 -3.77 -3.74 -8.82
C TYR A 195 -4.55 -3.16 -7.64
N MET A 196 -5.66 -3.80 -7.32
CA MET A 196 -6.42 -3.54 -6.11
C MET A 196 -6.80 -4.82 -5.38
N MET A 197 -7.05 -4.67 -4.09
CA MET A 197 -7.75 -5.62 -3.23
C MET A 197 -8.78 -4.87 -2.41
N THR A 198 -9.80 -5.56 -1.92
CA THR A 198 -10.71 -5.02 -0.90
C THR A 198 -10.73 -5.93 0.31
N SER A 199 -11.06 -5.38 1.47
CA SER A 199 -11.29 -6.16 2.68
C SER A 199 -12.73 -6.03 3.17
N ASN A 200 -13.11 -6.90 4.12
CA ASN A 200 -14.25 -6.64 5.00
C ASN A 200 -13.91 -5.51 6.00
N PRO A 201 -14.91 -4.94 6.72
CA PRO A 201 -14.67 -3.83 7.66
C PRO A 201 -13.59 -4.14 8.71
N GLU A 202 -13.54 -5.35 9.22
CA GLU A 202 -12.58 -5.79 10.23
C GLU A 202 -11.18 -6.07 9.67
N GLY A 203 -11.00 -6.07 8.33
CA GLY A 203 -9.75 -6.39 7.66
C GLY A 203 -9.26 -7.82 7.87
N THR A 204 -10.16 -8.75 8.21
CA THR A 204 -9.87 -10.17 8.44
C THR A 204 -9.99 -11.01 7.18
N VAL A 205 -10.75 -10.53 6.18
CA VAL A 205 -10.96 -11.20 4.90
C VAL A 205 -10.55 -10.23 3.79
N TRP A 206 -9.67 -10.67 2.91
CA TRP A 206 -9.19 -9.91 1.75
C TRP A 206 -9.56 -10.63 0.46
N THR A 207 -10.01 -9.87 -0.53
CA THR A 207 -10.30 -10.42 -1.86
C THR A 207 -9.00 -10.84 -2.57
N GLN A 208 -9.14 -11.63 -3.61
CA GLN A 208 -8.06 -11.83 -4.56
C GLN A 208 -7.73 -10.49 -5.25
N ARG A 209 -6.46 -10.36 -5.69
CA ARG A 209 -6.04 -9.20 -6.46
C ARG A 209 -6.82 -9.10 -7.76
N ARG A 210 -7.31 -7.90 -8.03
CA ARG A 210 -7.88 -7.52 -9.32
C ARG A 210 -6.91 -6.58 -10.02
N GLU A 211 -6.54 -6.93 -11.22
CA GLU A 211 -5.74 -6.04 -12.07
C GLU A 211 -6.63 -4.86 -12.53
N LEU A 212 -6.08 -3.65 -12.45
CA LEU A 212 -6.72 -2.44 -12.93
C LEU A 212 -6.13 -1.98 -14.26
N ALA A 213 -4.81 -2.05 -14.39
CA ALA A 213 -4.10 -1.68 -15.61
C ALA A 213 -2.75 -2.38 -15.69
N TYR A 214 -2.42 -2.89 -16.88
CA TYR A 214 -1.08 -3.33 -17.24
C TYR A 214 -0.92 -3.30 -18.75
N PHE A 215 -0.09 -2.39 -19.24
CA PHE A 215 0.30 -2.27 -20.65
C PHE A 215 1.70 -1.66 -20.75
N GLU A 216 2.35 -1.82 -21.90
CA GLU A 216 3.76 -1.46 -22.12
C GLU A 216 4.66 -2.10 -21.04
N ASP A 217 5.63 -1.38 -20.46
CA ASP A 217 6.47 -1.87 -19.36
C ASP A 217 5.86 -1.57 -17.97
N GLY A 218 4.56 -1.25 -17.91
CA GLY A 218 3.77 -1.06 -16.71
C GLY A 218 3.73 0.37 -16.17
N HIS A 219 3.34 0.50 -14.90
CA HIS A 219 2.98 1.75 -14.26
C HIS A 219 3.79 1.96 -12.98
N TYR A 220 4.85 2.76 -13.04
CA TYR A 220 5.67 2.98 -11.84
C TYR A 220 5.06 4.02 -10.91
N GLN A 221 4.50 5.10 -11.46
CA GLN A 221 3.88 6.13 -10.64
C GLN A 221 2.36 5.98 -10.69
N ILE A 222 1.83 5.56 -9.56
CA ILE A 222 0.42 5.46 -9.28
C ILE A 222 0.14 6.35 -8.08
N SER A 223 -0.85 7.23 -8.17
CA SER A 223 -1.25 8.11 -7.08
C SER A 223 -2.76 7.99 -6.89
N GLY A 224 -3.14 7.38 -5.78
CA GLY A 224 -4.52 7.22 -5.39
C GLY A 224 -4.98 8.30 -4.41
N VAL A 225 -6.25 8.63 -4.46
CA VAL A 225 -6.90 9.59 -3.56
C VAL A 225 -8.32 9.13 -3.22
N TRP A 226 -8.75 9.42 -2.01
CA TRP A 226 -10.10 9.18 -1.53
C TRP A 226 -10.64 10.40 -0.79
N ASN A 227 -11.90 10.76 -0.99
CA ASN A 227 -12.54 11.93 -0.40
C ASN A 227 -13.78 11.60 0.45
N GLY A 228 -13.95 10.35 0.88
CA GLY A 228 -15.13 9.90 1.62
C GLY A 228 -16.25 9.37 0.73
N MET A 229 -16.29 9.73 -0.56
CA MET A 229 -17.33 9.33 -1.49
C MET A 229 -16.78 8.48 -2.64
N LYS A 230 -15.65 8.88 -3.21
CA LYS A 230 -15.04 8.18 -4.35
C LYS A 230 -13.54 8.08 -4.21
N THR A 231 -12.98 7.07 -4.87
CA THR A 231 -11.54 6.89 -5.09
C THR A 231 -11.18 7.33 -6.50
N GLY A 232 -10.12 8.11 -6.64
CA GLY A 232 -9.48 8.44 -7.91
C GLY A 232 -8.05 7.88 -7.97
N ILE A 233 -7.62 7.49 -9.16
CA ILE A 233 -6.27 6.99 -9.39
C ILE A 233 -5.69 7.67 -10.63
N ALA A 234 -4.61 8.43 -10.44
CA ALA A 234 -3.78 8.91 -11.54
C ALA A 234 -2.55 8.00 -11.70
N PHE A 235 -2.16 7.70 -12.92
CA PHE A 235 -0.98 6.91 -13.21
C PHE A 235 -0.37 7.28 -14.56
N ASN A 236 0.91 6.95 -14.75
CA ASN A 236 1.60 7.07 -16.02
C ASN A 236 1.99 5.70 -16.57
N MET A 237 2.65 5.65 -17.71
CA MET A 237 3.19 4.41 -18.26
C MET A 237 4.70 4.51 -18.49
N HIS A 238 5.35 3.36 -18.56
CA HIS A 238 6.68 3.18 -19.13
C HIS A 238 6.52 2.69 -20.55
N PRO A 239 7.00 3.44 -21.56
CA PRO A 239 7.03 2.95 -22.92
C PRO A 239 7.91 1.70 -23.03
N ALA A 240 7.45 0.70 -23.77
CA ALA A 240 8.13 -0.58 -23.90
C ALA A 240 9.57 -0.40 -24.39
N GLY A 241 10.51 -1.08 -23.73
CA GLY A 241 11.92 -1.07 -24.05
C GLY A 241 12.68 0.22 -23.76
N LYS A 242 12.06 1.23 -23.11
CA LYS A 242 12.70 2.52 -22.81
C LYS A 242 13.39 2.58 -21.43
N GLY A 243 13.11 1.63 -20.54
CA GLY A 243 13.68 1.59 -19.21
C GLY A 243 12.98 2.52 -18.20
N LEU A 244 13.42 2.44 -16.95
CA LEU A 244 12.72 3.00 -15.78
C LEU A 244 12.59 4.52 -15.74
N ASN A 245 13.53 5.22 -16.35
CA ASN A 245 13.55 6.68 -16.32
C ASN A 245 12.57 7.30 -17.31
N TYR A 246 12.14 6.52 -18.30
CA TYR A 246 11.16 6.96 -19.28
C TYR A 246 9.75 6.66 -18.79
N ARG A 247 9.03 7.72 -18.44
CA ARG A 247 7.65 7.69 -17.93
C ARG A 247 6.88 8.77 -18.65
N THR A 248 5.77 8.41 -19.23
CA THR A 248 5.03 9.37 -20.06
C THR A 248 3.53 9.17 -19.92
N ASN A 249 2.77 10.07 -20.51
CA ASN A 249 1.32 10.12 -20.48
C ASN A 249 0.73 10.25 -19.08
N ILE A 250 -0.49 10.74 -19.02
CA ILE A 250 -1.28 10.80 -17.79
C ILE A 250 -2.58 10.07 -18.05
N TYR A 251 -2.87 9.12 -17.18
CA TYR A 251 -4.13 8.39 -17.13
C TYR A 251 -4.83 8.71 -15.82
N TYR A 252 -6.17 8.71 -15.85
CA TYR A 252 -6.97 8.87 -14.66
C TYR A 252 -8.25 8.04 -14.74
N MET A 253 -8.61 7.43 -13.65
CA MET A 253 -9.87 6.71 -13.46
C MET A 253 -10.38 6.86 -12.04
N GLU A 254 -11.70 6.73 -11.86
CA GLU A 254 -12.32 6.86 -10.55
C GLU A 254 -13.44 5.82 -10.34
N SER A 255 -13.75 5.55 -9.08
CA SER A 255 -14.79 4.64 -8.64
C SER A 255 -15.52 5.21 -7.43
N ASP A 256 -16.84 5.14 -7.39
CA ASP A 256 -17.71 5.52 -6.24
C ASP A 256 -18.45 4.33 -5.63
N ASP A 257 -18.18 3.12 -6.11
CA ASP A 257 -18.79 1.88 -5.68
C ASP A 257 -17.79 0.88 -5.05
N PHE A 258 -16.78 1.44 -4.35
CA PHE A 258 -15.76 0.63 -3.67
C PHE A 258 -14.91 -0.22 -4.63
N GLY A 259 -14.67 0.28 -5.85
CA GLY A 259 -13.83 -0.35 -6.86
C GLY A 259 -14.54 -1.44 -7.68
N ALA A 260 -15.86 -1.61 -7.55
CA ALA A 260 -16.60 -2.56 -8.37
C ALA A 260 -16.57 -2.16 -9.83
N THR A 261 -16.86 -0.88 -10.13
CA THR A 261 -16.72 -0.29 -11.46
C THR A 261 -15.75 0.89 -11.45
N TRP A 262 -15.14 1.12 -12.60
CA TRP A 262 -14.21 2.23 -12.82
C TRP A 262 -14.68 3.03 -14.04
N ARG A 263 -14.52 4.35 -13.99
CA ARG A 263 -14.93 5.26 -15.04
C ARG A 263 -13.94 6.41 -15.22
N THR A 264 -14.05 7.10 -16.34
CA THR A 264 -13.37 8.38 -16.55
C THR A 264 -14.06 9.50 -15.76
N VAL A 265 -13.44 10.68 -15.65
CA VAL A 265 -14.08 11.89 -15.07
C VAL A 265 -15.38 12.23 -15.78
N GLY A 266 -15.46 12.01 -17.08
CA GLY A 266 -16.67 12.24 -17.89
C GLY A 266 -17.75 11.17 -17.75
N GLY A 267 -17.57 10.17 -16.88
CA GLY A 267 -18.55 9.12 -16.59
C GLY A 267 -18.51 7.90 -17.52
N THR A 268 -17.62 7.84 -18.51
CA THR A 268 -17.47 6.66 -19.37
C THR A 268 -16.97 5.48 -18.56
N ILE A 269 -17.73 4.39 -18.52
CA ILE A 269 -17.34 3.13 -17.86
C ILE A 269 -16.14 2.53 -18.60
N LEU A 270 -15.17 2.10 -17.82
CA LEU A 270 -13.93 1.49 -18.30
C LEU A 270 -14.02 -0.03 -18.24
N ASP A 271 -13.57 -0.68 -19.29
CA ASP A 271 -13.39 -2.12 -19.31
C ASP A 271 -12.06 -2.46 -18.62
N ILE A 272 -12.14 -2.99 -17.42
CA ILE A 272 -11.00 -3.29 -16.55
C ILE A 272 -10.65 -4.78 -16.67
N PRO A 273 -9.37 -5.15 -16.86
CA PRO A 273 -8.17 -4.32 -16.79
C PRO A 273 -7.83 -3.57 -18.09
N LEU A 274 -7.32 -2.34 -17.95
CA LEU A 274 -6.83 -1.58 -19.09
C LEU A 274 -5.58 -2.25 -19.68
N LYS A 275 -5.61 -2.60 -20.98
CA LYS A 275 -4.56 -3.38 -21.65
C LYS A 275 -3.86 -2.65 -22.80
N SER A 276 -4.27 -1.43 -23.10
CA SER A 276 -3.71 -0.63 -24.19
C SER A 276 -3.35 0.77 -23.71
N LYS A 277 -2.29 1.34 -24.23
CA LYS A 277 -1.95 2.74 -23.98
C LYS A 277 -2.97 3.73 -24.55
N THR A 278 -3.72 3.30 -25.57
CA THR A 278 -4.81 4.08 -26.15
C THR A 278 -6.13 3.60 -25.57
N ASN A 279 -6.47 4.06 -24.38
CA ASN A 279 -7.69 3.69 -23.68
C ASN A 279 -8.42 4.95 -23.17
N PRO A 280 -9.72 4.89 -22.82
CA PRO A 280 -10.51 6.07 -22.43
C PRO A 280 -10.03 6.78 -21.16
N ALA A 281 -9.21 6.13 -20.32
CA ALA A 281 -8.64 6.76 -19.12
C ALA A 281 -7.47 7.72 -19.45
N LEU A 282 -7.02 7.78 -20.72
CA LEU A 282 -5.94 8.66 -21.14
C LEU A 282 -6.39 10.13 -21.04
N VAL A 283 -5.79 10.88 -20.11
CA VAL A 283 -6.05 12.31 -19.90
C VAL A 283 -5.23 13.15 -20.88
N TYR A 284 -3.95 12.82 -21.01
CA TYR A 284 -3.06 13.56 -21.91
C TYR A 284 -1.92 12.69 -22.40
N GLU A 285 -1.64 12.79 -23.71
CA GLU A 285 -0.59 12.06 -24.39
C GLU A 285 0.65 12.96 -24.49
N TYR A 286 1.78 12.52 -23.91
CA TYR A 286 3.06 13.20 -23.91
C TYR A 286 4.15 12.43 -24.66
N GLU A 287 3.86 11.18 -25.08
CA GLU A 287 4.85 10.30 -25.72
C GLU A 287 5.33 10.88 -27.04
N SER A 288 4.43 11.46 -27.84
CA SER A 288 4.76 12.10 -29.11
C SER A 288 5.57 13.40 -28.95
N TRP A 289 5.57 13.99 -27.79
CA TRP A 289 6.30 15.22 -27.45
C TRP A 289 7.67 14.96 -26.83
N PRO A 290 8.23 13.81 -26.89
CA PRO A 290 9.26 13.18 -26.06
C PRO A 290 9.42 13.87 -24.67
N ARG A 291 8.37 13.75 -23.86
CA ARG A 291 8.38 14.27 -22.47
C ARG A 291 8.21 13.14 -21.48
N ASN A 292 8.99 13.24 -20.41
CA ASN A 292 8.79 12.45 -19.21
C ASN A 292 7.78 13.12 -18.28
N VAL A 293 6.90 12.32 -17.71
CA VAL A 293 5.88 12.71 -16.75
C VAL A 293 6.13 12.03 -15.41
N TYR A 294 6.32 12.79 -14.35
CA TYR A 294 6.51 12.27 -13.00
C TYR A 294 5.35 12.74 -12.13
N ILE A 295 4.35 11.90 -11.95
CA ILE A 295 3.21 12.18 -11.07
C ILE A 295 3.71 12.24 -9.63
N LYS A 296 3.32 13.29 -8.91
CA LYS A 296 3.73 13.54 -7.52
C LYS A 296 2.59 13.31 -6.56
N ASP A 297 1.41 13.80 -6.88
CA ASP A 297 0.25 13.69 -6.00
C ASP A 297 -1.04 13.79 -6.81
N THR A 298 -2.12 13.25 -6.23
CA THR A 298 -3.49 13.38 -6.74
C THR A 298 -4.38 13.79 -5.58
N ARG A 299 -5.22 14.79 -5.79
CA ARG A 299 -6.20 15.26 -4.79
C ARG A 299 -7.54 15.53 -5.49
N PHE A 300 -8.57 15.71 -4.69
CA PHE A 300 -9.83 16.29 -5.16
C PHE A 300 -9.96 17.74 -4.67
N ASP A 301 -10.53 18.57 -5.50
CA ASP A 301 -10.99 19.90 -5.06
C ASP A 301 -12.27 19.75 -4.21
N SER A 302 -12.79 20.90 -3.74
CA SER A 302 -14.02 20.95 -2.93
C SER A 302 -15.28 20.49 -3.67
N GLN A 303 -15.23 20.42 -4.99
CA GLN A 303 -16.33 19.95 -5.85
C GLN A 303 -16.14 18.47 -6.26
N GLY A 304 -15.03 17.86 -5.86
CA GLY A 304 -14.70 16.48 -6.18
C GLY A 304 -14.05 16.30 -7.56
N HIS A 305 -13.52 17.37 -8.17
CA HIS A 305 -12.75 17.22 -9.41
C HIS A 305 -11.32 16.79 -9.09
N PRO A 306 -10.71 15.91 -9.89
CA PRO A 306 -9.33 15.48 -9.67
C PRO A 306 -8.34 16.59 -10.01
N LEU A 307 -7.37 16.76 -9.10
CA LEU A 307 -6.19 17.62 -9.29
C LEU A 307 -4.97 16.69 -9.31
N ILE A 308 -4.19 16.73 -10.39
CA ILE A 308 -3.01 15.91 -10.56
C ILE A 308 -1.77 16.82 -10.60
N LEU A 309 -0.91 16.68 -9.59
CA LEU A 309 0.38 17.35 -9.56
C LEU A 309 1.44 16.47 -10.23
N PHE A 310 2.14 16.99 -11.22
CA PHE A 310 3.20 16.27 -11.91
C PHE A 310 4.32 17.20 -12.37
N VAL A 311 5.50 16.59 -12.60
CA VAL A 311 6.63 17.25 -13.26
C VAL A 311 6.69 16.78 -14.70
N LEU A 312 6.84 17.73 -15.61
CA LEU A 312 7.08 17.51 -17.03
C LEU A 312 8.53 17.83 -17.35
N SER A 313 9.25 16.90 -17.96
CA SER A 313 10.68 17.04 -18.23
C SER A 313 11.05 16.52 -19.62
N LYS A 314 12.12 17.09 -20.22
CA LYS A 314 12.75 16.57 -21.43
C LYS A 314 13.70 15.40 -21.17
N GLY A 315 14.09 15.24 -19.91
CA GLY A 315 14.97 14.19 -19.44
C GLY A 315 14.67 13.90 -17.96
N TYR A 316 15.50 13.12 -17.31
CA TYR A 316 15.32 12.77 -15.89
C TYR A 316 16.46 13.25 -15.00
#